data_f402d9ef87b6224740d0e58bd896bebe
#
_entry.id   f402d9ef87b6224740d0e58bd896bebe
#
_cell.length_a   1.000
_cell.length_b   1.000
_cell.length_c   1.000
_cell.angle_alpha   90.00
_cell.angle_beta   90.00
_cell.angle_gamma   90.00
#
_symmetry.space_group_name_H-M   'P 1'
#
loop_
_entity.id
_entity.type
_entity.pdbx_description
1 polymer ?
#
loop_
_entity_poly.entity_id
_entity_poly.type
_entity_poly.pdbx_seq_one_letter_code
_entity_poly.pdbx_strand_id
1 'polypeptide(L)' 'IDEWIIDELKGIGCDTAKSVLEIEPKELVKRTDLEDETIKEVLRILKAEFE' A
#
# COMPACT_ATOMS: atom_id res chain seq x y z
N ILE A 1 -4.28 -8.08 -5.57
CA ILE A 1 -3.78 -6.70 -5.80
C ILE A 1 -3.19 -6.62 -7.19
N ASP A 2 -3.47 -5.56 -7.90
CA ASP A 2 -2.92 -5.35 -9.23
C ASP A 2 -1.42 -5.10 -9.17
N GLU A 3 -0.71 -5.60 -10.17
CA GLU A 3 0.75 -5.47 -10.20
C GLU A 3 1.21 -4.01 -10.23
N TRP A 4 0.47 -3.13 -10.89
CA TRP A 4 0.86 -1.73 -10.98
C TRP A 4 0.82 -1.05 -9.60
N ILE A 5 -0.06 -1.52 -8.72
CA ILE A 5 -0.13 -1.00 -7.35
C ILE A 5 1.12 -1.43 -6.58
N ILE A 6 1.53 -2.67 -6.77
CA ILE A 6 2.75 -3.18 -6.13
C ILE A 6 3.97 -2.39 -6.61
N ASP A 7 4.03 -2.11 -7.91
CA ASP A 7 5.13 -1.32 -8.47
C ASP A 7 5.19 0.08 -7.89
N GLU A 8 4.03 0.70 -7.69
CA GLU A 8 3.96 2.02 -7.07
C GLU A 8 4.49 1.98 -5.65
N LEU A 9 4.11 0.97 -4.89
CA LEU A 9 4.56 0.82 -3.51
C LEU A 9 6.07 0.56 -3.44
N LYS A 10 6.60 -0.24 -4.34
CA LYS A 10 8.04 -0.48 -4.40
C LYS A 10 8.80 0.80 -4.73
N GLY A 11 8.21 1.64 -5.57
CA GLY A 11 8.83 2.90 -5.97
C GLY A 11 9.05 3.87 -4.81
N ILE A 12 8.26 3.75 -3.76
CA ILE A 12 8.41 4.61 -2.58
C ILE A 12 9.14 3.91 -1.43
N GLY A 13 9.71 2.74 -1.69
CA GLY A 13 10.47 2.00 -0.69
C GLY A 13 9.68 0.97 0.10
N CYS A 14 8.42 0.75 -0.24
CA CYS A 14 7.58 -0.23 0.44
C CYS A 14 7.61 -1.55 -0.32
N ASP A 15 8.71 -2.26 -0.22
CA ASP A 15 8.91 -3.49 -0.96
C ASP A 15 8.35 -4.73 -0.27
N THR A 16 7.82 -4.58 0.93
CA THR A 16 7.17 -5.68 1.65
C THR A 16 5.81 -5.21 2.15
N ALA A 17 4.90 -6.17 2.32
CA ALA A 17 3.58 -5.86 2.84
C ALA A 17 3.65 -5.28 4.25
N LYS A 18 4.59 -5.76 5.05
CA LYS A 18 4.78 -5.25 6.39
C LYS A 18 5.17 -3.77 6.38
N SER A 19 6.05 -3.37 5.46
CA SER A 19 6.44 -1.97 5.32
C SER A 19 5.24 -1.10 4.98
N VAL A 20 4.36 -1.59 4.10
CA VAL A 20 3.15 -0.87 3.72
C VAL A 20 2.25 -0.66 4.93
N LEU A 21 2.10 -1.70 5.75
CA LEU A 21 1.23 -1.64 6.93
C LEU A 21 1.78 -0.72 8.02
N GLU A 22 3.09 -0.54 8.08
CA GLU A 22 3.73 0.32 9.07
C GLU A 22 3.61 1.80 8.73
N ILE A 23 3.43 2.14 7.47
CA ILE A 23 3.29 3.52 7.03
C ILE A 23 1.82 3.95 7.14
N GLU A 24 1.60 5.20 7.49
CA GLU A 24 0.24 5.72 7.58
C GLU A 24 -0.41 5.78 6.20
N PRO A 25 -1.72 5.47 6.11
CA PRO A 25 -2.44 5.53 4.84
C PRO A 25 -2.33 6.89 4.14
N LYS A 26 -2.33 7.96 4.91
CA LYS A 26 -2.21 9.30 4.35
C LYS A 26 -0.88 9.51 3.64
N GLU A 27 0.18 8.94 4.19
CA GLU A 27 1.50 9.00 3.57
C GLU A 27 1.52 8.20 2.27
N LEU A 28 0.88 7.04 2.26
CA LEU A 28 0.81 6.23 1.07
C LEU A 28 0.08 6.95 -0.06
N VAL A 29 -1.00 7.64 0.26
CA VAL A 29 -1.74 8.42 -0.71
C VAL A 29 -0.87 9.52 -1.31
N LYS A 30 -0.11 10.21 -0.47
CA LYS A 30 0.75 11.30 -0.93
C LYS A 30 1.92 10.81 -1.79
N ARG A 31 2.48 9.67 -1.43
CA ARG A 31 3.69 9.17 -2.09
C ARG A 31 3.42 8.40 -3.38
N THR A 32 2.23 7.83 -3.52
CA THR A 32 1.93 6.92 -4.62
C THR A 32 0.96 7.47 -5.67
N ASP A 33 0.36 8.61 -5.46
CA ASP A 33 -0.70 9.14 -6.31
C ASP A 33 -1.95 8.24 -6.36
N LEU A 34 -2.01 7.23 -5.52
CA LEU A 34 -3.17 6.37 -5.41
C LEU A 34 -4.26 7.07 -4.62
N GLU A 35 -5.51 6.73 -4.90
CA GLU A 35 -6.63 7.30 -4.17
C GLU A 35 -6.75 6.69 -2.77
N ASP A 36 -7.36 7.46 -1.87
CA ASP A 36 -7.55 7.00 -0.51
C ASP A 36 -8.31 5.68 -0.45
N GLU A 37 -9.33 5.52 -1.27
CA GLU A 37 -10.10 4.29 -1.34
C GLU A 37 -9.23 3.11 -1.80
N THR A 38 -8.35 3.35 -2.76
CA THR A 38 -7.45 2.32 -3.25
C THR A 38 -6.48 1.89 -2.15
N ILE A 39 -5.94 2.85 -1.42
CA ILE A 39 -5.03 2.56 -0.31
C ILE A 39 -5.74 1.75 0.78
N LYS A 40 -6.96 2.12 1.12
CA LYS A 40 -7.72 1.38 2.13
C LYS A 40 -7.95 -0.06 1.71
N GLU A 41 -8.25 -0.28 0.45
CA GLU A 41 -8.46 -1.62 -0.06
C GLU A 41 -7.16 -2.44 -0.04
N VAL A 42 -6.06 -1.82 -0.43
CA VAL A 42 -4.75 -2.49 -0.38
C VAL A 42 -4.40 -2.89 1.04
N LEU A 43 -4.58 -1.98 1.99
CA LEU A 43 -4.29 -2.27 3.39
C LEU A 43 -5.19 -3.39 3.93
N ARG A 44 -6.44 -3.40 3.53
CA ARG A 44 -7.39 -4.45 3.94
C ARG A 44 -6.94 -5.81 3.45
N ILE A 45 -6.53 -5.89 2.19
CA ILE A 45 -6.07 -7.15 1.60
C ILE A 45 -4.79 -7.62 2.28
N LEU A 46 -3.84 -6.74 2.45
CA LEU A 46 -2.56 -7.08 3.08
C LEU A 46 -2.75 -7.48 4.53
N LYS A 47 -3.61 -6.80 5.24
CA LYS A 47 -3.89 -7.13 6.63
C LYS A 47 -4.51 -8.50 6.77
N ALA A 48 -5.41 -8.85 5.86
CA ALA A 48 -6.03 -10.18 5.85
C ALA A 48 -5.00 -11.27 5.56
N GLU A 49 -4.02 -10.97 4.73
CA GLU A 49 -2.95 -11.92 4.41
C GLU A 49 -2.05 -12.21 5.60
N PHE A 50 -1.84 -11.20 6.45
CA PHE A 50 -0.94 -11.32 7.59
C PHE A 50 -1.63 -11.78 8.88
N GLU A 51 -2.92 -11.78 8.90
CA GLU A 51 -3.66 -12.34 10.01
C GLU A 51 -4.10 -13.77 9.71
#